data_825cedb838f39643ed0adeaf2312b60e
#
_entry.id   825cedb838f39643ed0adeaf2312b60e
#
_cell.length_a   1.000
_cell.length_b   1.000
_cell.length_c   1.000
_cell.angle_alpha   90.00
_cell.angle_beta   90.00
_cell.angle_gamma   90.00
#
_symmetry.space_group_name_H-M   'P 1'
#
loop_
_entity.id
_entity.type
_entity.pdbx_description
1 polymer ?
#
loop_
_entity_poly.entity_id
_entity_poly.type
_entity_poly.pdbx_seq_one_letter_code
_entity_poly.pdbx_strand_id
1 'polypeptide(L)'
;MTALTAILTRPIRRLGPVSAAALVLALLLTAAGAVVFARAMTLREAVLPGVRVAGVDLGGLSREDARARLARELGPRLAAPVTVEVADGTFMARPDRVWALDVAATEERAFEAGRESLVSRLGAVAAPFVYEQDVEPVLRLQPAERSDVGRTLRKLTLRPVDAQARLEGLEPVVVPAREGTTVELDPFLASLQAAALGGQGRLAATVESVPAAITTAEAEEAARLAQSIVVAPVNVRFKRERVGGLQPRLLAELIRFEVGNGSLDVRLDRKGLERVLAPMVKAKTRQPVDADFRVVGTRVRVVSARPGTTLAIASAHDAVLAAGLEPVVRVATVRLTKLRADFTTREA
;
A
#
# COMPACT_ATOMS: atom_id res chain seq x y z
N MET A 1 -13.55 103.73 12.61
CA MET A 1 -12.61 102.81 13.22
C MET A 1 -13.15 102.37 14.58
N THR A 2 -14.05 101.41 14.63
CA THR A 2 -14.54 100.84 15.91
C THR A 2 -15.52 99.69 15.57
N ALA A 3 -15.04 98.46 15.31
CA ALA A 3 -15.91 97.28 15.29
C ALA A 3 -15.03 95.98 15.15
N LEU A 4 -14.17 95.67 16.12
CA LEU A 4 -13.39 94.41 16.09
C LEU A 4 -12.98 93.92 17.46
N THR A 5 -13.80 94.12 18.52
CA THR A 5 -13.45 93.67 19.86
C THR A 5 -14.61 93.03 20.64
N ALA A 6 -15.50 92.27 19.98
CA ALA A 6 -16.66 91.68 20.68
C ALA A 6 -16.94 90.22 20.28
N ILE A 7 -15.92 89.31 20.11
CA ILE A 7 -16.19 87.88 19.88
C ILE A 7 -15.30 87.00 20.74
N LEU A 8 -14.96 87.35 21.95
CA LEU A 8 -14.07 86.47 22.81
C LEU A 8 -14.50 86.39 24.26
N THR A 9 -15.76 86.38 24.58
CA THR A 9 -16.20 85.98 25.92
C THR A 9 -17.54 85.22 25.87
N ARG A 10 -17.54 84.05 25.31
CA ARG A 10 -18.55 83.04 25.68
C ARG A 10 -18.10 82.32 26.92
N PRO A 11 -18.87 82.29 28.04
CA PRO A 11 -18.51 81.59 29.21
C PRO A 11 -18.48 80.05 28.87
N ILE A 12 -17.34 79.38 29.14
CA ILE A 12 -17.23 77.94 29.09
C ILE A 12 -18.26 77.42 30.08
N ARG A 13 -19.39 76.93 29.56
CA ARG A 13 -20.38 76.15 30.34
C ARG A 13 -19.66 75.11 31.09
N ARG A 14 -19.65 75.13 32.45
CA ARG A 14 -19.08 74.09 33.27
C ARG A 14 -19.70 72.75 32.89
N LEU A 15 -18.95 71.90 32.22
CA LEU A 15 -19.35 70.59 31.83
C LEU A 15 -19.62 69.83 33.12
N GLY A 16 -20.83 69.25 33.28
CA GLY A 16 -21.12 68.39 34.47
C GLY A 16 -20.23 67.20 34.51
N PRO A 17 -20.06 66.55 35.66
CA PRO A 17 -19.13 65.44 35.82
C PRO A 17 -19.34 64.31 34.79
N VAL A 18 -20.53 64.11 34.31
CA VAL A 18 -20.89 63.10 33.28
C VAL A 18 -20.40 63.51 31.92
N SER A 19 -20.48 64.80 31.55
CA SER A 19 -19.98 65.30 30.26
C SER A 19 -18.46 65.39 30.24
N ALA A 20 -17.80 65.65 31.34
CA ALA A 20 -16.34 65.60 31.47
C ALA A 20 -15.84 64.16 31.34
N ALA A 21 -16.48 63.20 31.97
CA ALA A 21 -16.17 61.78 31.86
C ALA A 21 -16.35 61.24 30.43
N ALA A 22 -17.44 61.65 29.75
CA ALA A 22 -17.69 61.29 28.35
C ALA A 22 -16.64 61.89 27.40
N LEU A 23 -16.17 63.13 27.64
CA LEU A 23 -15.14 63.77 26.85
C LEU A 23 -13.76 63.08 27.06
N VAL A 24 -13.41 62.69 28.28
CA VAL A 24 -12.21 61.92 28.58
C VAL A 24 -12.26 60.55 27.93
N LEU A 25 -13.41 59.88 27.98
CA LEU A 25 -13.58 58.57 27.33
C LEU A 25 -13.46 58.70 25.79
N ALA A 26 -14.06 59.73 25.18
CA ALA A 26 -13.94 60.00 23.75
C ALA A 26 -12.49 60.29 23.36
N LEU A 27 -11.76 61.08 24.15
CA LEU A 27 -10.32 61.33 23.93
C LEU A 27 -9.47 60.07 24.06
N LEU A 28 -9.76 59.24 25.04
CA LEU A 28 -9.06 57.92 25.19
C LEU A 28 -9.37 56.99 24.02
N LEU A 29 -10.61 56.95 23.55
CA LEU A 29 -10.99 56.15 22.39
C LEU A 29 -10.35 56.65 21.10
N THR A 30 -10.28 57.95 20.90
CA THR A 30 -9.61 58.56 19.72
C THR A 30 -8.10 58.35 19.78
N ALA A 31 -7.48 58.51 20.96
CA ALA A 31 -6.05 58.22 21.15
C ALA A 31 -5.74 56.73 20.92
N ALA A 32 -6.55 55.82 21.45
CA ALA A 32 -6.42 54.39 21.22
C ALA A 32 -6.60 54.04 19.71
N GLY A 33 -7.62 54.67 19.06
CA GLY A 33 -7.83 54.50 17.63
C GLY A 33 -6.66 55.02 16.78
N ALA A 34 -6.07 56.15 17.17
CA ALA A 34 -4.89 56.71 16.48
C ALA A 34 -3.65 55.80 16.65
N VAL A 35 -3.44 55.22 17.82
CA VAL A 35 -2.37 54.28 18.06
C VAL A 35 -2.55 53.00 17.24
N VAL A 36 -3.76 52.45 17.22
CA VAL A 36 -4.07 51.26 16.41
C VAL A 36 -3.90 51.57 14.90
N PHE A 37 -4.35 52.73 14.47
CA PHE A 37 -4.17 53.17 13.07
C PHE A 37 -2.72 53.36 12.69
N ALA A 38 -1.91 54.05 13.53
CA ALA A 38 -0.48 54.23 13.30
C ALA A 38 0.24 52.87 13.23
N ARG A 39 -0.10 51.97 14.15
CA ARG A 39 0.44 50.58 14.16
C ARG A 39 0.00 49.79 12.92
N ALA A 40 -1.24 49.94 12.48
CA ALA A 40 -1.73 49.30 11.26
C ALA A 40 -1.01 49.81 9.99
N MET A 41 -0.60 51.07 9.99
CA MET A 41 0.20 51.65 8.90
C MET A 41 1.63 51.11 8.87
N THR A 42 2.30 50.96 10.02
CA THR A 42 3.65 50.40 10.09
C THR A 42 3.67 48.90 9.74
N LEU A 43 2.58 48.18 9.98
CA LEU A 43 2.45 46.75 9.66
C LEU A 43 1.99 46.44 8.22
N ARG A 44 1.81 47.47 7.37
CA ARG A 44 1.42 47.23 5.96
C ARG A 44 2.44 46.46 5.16
N GLU A 45 3.73 46.69 5.44
CA GLU A 45 4.88 46.05 4.76
C GLU A 45 5.58 45.01 5.60
N ALA A 46 5.08 44.73 6.82
CA ALA A 46 5.62 43.75 7.75
C ALA A 46 4.68 42.56 7.96
N VAL A 47 5.21 41.41 8.32
CA VAL A 47 4.42 40.24 8.74
C VAL A 47 3.60 40.59 9.98
N LEU A 48 2.35 40.15 10.05
CA LEU A 48 1.49 40.46 11.20
C LEU A 48 2.06 39.81 12.49
N PRO A 49 1.92 40.49 13.65
CA PRO A 49 2.33 39.94 14.93
C PRO A 49 1.61 38.63 15.22
N GLY A 50 2.33 37.64 15.78
CA GLY A 50 1.81 36.33 16.13
C GLY A 50 1.86 35.30 14.99
N VAL A 51 2.33 35.67 13.79
CA VAL A 51 2.56 34.73 12.70
C VAL A 51 3.87 33.97 12.92
N ARG A 52 3.77 32.64 12.95
CA ARG A 52 4.90 31.71 13.06
C ARG A 52 4.95 30.79 11.85
N VAL A 53 6.14 30.29 11.53
CA VAL A 53 6.36 29.26 10.50
C VAL A 53 7.21 28.16 11.10
N ALA A 54 6.65 26.97 11.27
CA ALA A 54 7.31 25.84 11.94
C ALA A 54 7.98 26.24 13.27
N GLY A 55 7.27 27.03 14.09
CA GLY A 55 7.74 27.52 15.37
C GLY A 55 8.70 28.71 15.32
N VAL A 56 9.07 29.20 14.13
CA VAL A 56 9.86 30.43 13.96
C VAL A 56 8.96 31.64 13.96
N ASP A 57 9.11 32.53 14.92
CA ASP A 57 8.32 33.77 14.99
C ASP A 57 8.79 34.79 13.93
N LEU A 58 7.88 35.21 13.07
CA LEU A 58 8.09 36.22 12.01
C LEU A 58 7.34 37.53 12.27
N GLY A 59 6.61 37.61 13.37
CA GLY A 59 5.77 38.75 13.70
C GLY A 59 6.52 40.08 13.74
N GLY A 60 6.03 41.07 13.00
CA GLY A 60 6.59 42.43 12.93
C GLY A 60 7.85 42.60 12.07
N LEU A 61 8.37 41.51 11.46
CA LEU A 61 9.52 41.59 10.57
C LEU A 61 9.13 42.09 9.19
N SER A 62 10.06 42.83 8.56
CA SER A 62 9.94 43.12 7.12
C SER A 62 10.01 41.85 6.28
N ARG A 63 9.55 41.89 5.02
CA ARG A 63 9.63 40.75 4.11
C ARG A 63 11.06 40.22 3.96
N GLU A 64 12.06 41.10 3.87
CA GLU A 64 13.46 40.74 3.73
C GLU A 64 14.02 40.11 5.00
N ASP A 65 13.73 40.68 6.18
CA ASP A 65 14.14 40.12 7.46
C ASP A 65 13.49 38.76 7.74
N ALA A 66 12.21 38.61 7.37
CA ALA A 66 11.49 37.34 7.48
C ALA A 66 12.13 36.25 6.61
N ARG A 67 12.50 36.55 5.35
CA ARG A 67 13.25 35.61 4.49
C ARG A 67 14.60 35.24 5.10
N ALA A 68 15.36 36.25 5.56
CA ALA A 68 16.66 36.01 6.19
C ALA A 68 16.53 35.17 7.45
N ARG A 69 15.49 35.37 8.24
CA ARG A 69 15.22 34.57 9.45
C ARG A 69 14.80 33.16 9.13
N LEU A 70 13.89 32.95 8.16
CA LEU A 70 13.49 31.63 7.69
C LEU A 70 14.69 30.82 7.18
N ALA A 71 15.51 31.41 6.32
CA ALA A 71 16.71 30.75 5.79
C ALA A 71 17.70 30.36 6.90
N ARG A 72 17.89 31.24 7.88
CA ARG A 72 18.83 31.07 8.97
C ARG A 72 18.39 30.02 10.00
N GLU A 73 17.07 29.88 10.26
CA GLU A 73 16.54 28.97 11.27
C GLU A 73 16.05 27.64 10.69
N LEU A 74 15.34 27.65 9.56
CA LEU A 74 14.80 26.41 8.95
C LEU A 74 15.83 25.71 8.05
N GLY A 75 16.72 26.45 7.40
CA GLY A 75 17.77 25.85 6.57
C GLY A 75 18.62 24.82 7.32
N PRO A 76 19.23 25.17 8.46
CA PRO A 76 19.99 24.22 9.26
C PRO A 76 19.18 23.06 9.82
N ARG A 77 17.89 23.27 10.17
CA ARG A 77 17.01 22.17 10.64
C ARG A 77 16.78 21.14 9.56
N LEU A 78 16.53 21.57 8.32
CA LEU A 78 16.38 20.67 7.19
C LEU A 78 17.69 20.01 6.79
N ALA A 79 18.84 20.69 6.96
CA ALA A 79 20.17 20.14 6.67
C ALA A 79 20.64 19.13 7.73
N ALA A 80 20.08 19.16 8.93
CA ALA A 80 20.44 18.24 9.99
C ALA A 80 20.01 16.80 9.61
N PRO A 81 20.91 15.80 9.72
CA PRO A 81 20.57 14.42 9.45
C PRO A 81 19.62 13.90 10.54
N VAL A 82 18.61 13.15 10.14
CA VAL A 82 17.68 12.46 11.04
C VAL A 82 17.98 10.97 11.00
N THR A 83 18.27 10.38 12.17
CA THR A 83 18.42 8.94 12.31
C THR A 83 17.05 8.30 12.32
N VAL A 84 16.78 7.46 11.32
CA VAL A 84 15.52 6.74 11.17
C VAL A 84 15.70 5.30 11.64
N GLU A 85 14.83 4.88 12.54
CA GLU A 85 14.76 3.51 13.06
C GLU A 85 13.60 2.79 12.35
N VAL A 86 13.88 1.64 11.72
CA VAL A 86 12.91 0.81 10.97
C VAL A 86 13.10 -0.63 11.41
N ALA A 87 12.07 -1.26 11.95
CA ALA A 87 12.08 -2.69 12.31
C ALA A 87 13.45 -3.19 12.83
N ASP A 88 14.27 -3.75 11.94
CA ASP A 88 15.55 -4.37 12.28
C ASP A 88 16.78 -3.53 11.88
N GLY A 89 16.61 -2.25 11.51
CA GLY A 89 17.72 -1.45 11.04
C GLY A 89 17.54 0.04 11.23
N THR A 90 18.65 0.75 11.03
CA THR A 90 18.66 2.21 11.07
C THR A 90 19.32 2.78 9.82
N PHE A 91 18.90 3.96 9.42
CA PHE A 91 19.59 4.72 8.40
C PHE A 91 19.54 6.22 8.68
N MET A 92 20.45 6.99 8.08
CA MET A 92 20.43 8.44 8.17
C MET A 92 19.71 9.03 6.96
N ALA A 93 18.58 9.67 7.22
CA ALA A 93 17.88 10.48 6.23
C ALA A 93 18.45 11.91 6.23
N ARG A 94 18.53 12.51 5.04
CA ARG A 94 18.92 13.91 4.87
C ARG A 94 17.73 14.68 4.30
N PRO A 95 16.97 15.37 5.16
CA PRO A 95 15.77 16.09 4.75
C PRO A 95 16.02 17.17 3.69
N ASP A 96 17.18 17.83 3.73
CA ASP A 96 17.62 18.84 2.76
C ASP A 96 17.74 18.30 1.32
N ARG A 97 17.96 17.01 1.14
CA ARG A 97 17.96 16.37 -0.17
C ARG A 97 16.56 16.05 -0.65
N VAL A 98 15.69 15.66 0.28
CA VAL A 98 14.31 15.28 -0.05
C VAL A 98 13.46 16.51 -0.35
N TRP A 99 13.67 17.60 0.40
CA TRP A 99 12.94 18.85 0.24
C TRP A 99 13.87 20.06 0.12
N ALA A 100 13.55 20.91 -0.83
CA ALA A 100 14.12 22.25 -0.92
C ALA A 100 13.13 23.25 -0.29
N LEU A 101 13.59 24.05 0.68
CA LEU A 101 12.81 25.14 1.27
C LEU A 101 12.63 26.28 0.25
N ASP A 102 11.40 26.56 -0.12
CA ASP A 102 11.07 27.76 -0.89
C ASP A 102 10.84 28.94 0.06
N VAL A 103 11.94 29.64 0.37
CA VAL A 103 11.92 30.75 1.32
C VAL A 103 10.99 31.89 0.85
N ALA A 104 10.96 32.16 -0.47
CA ALA A 104 10.14 33.24 -1.03
C ALA A 104 8.64 32.92 -0.92
N ALA A 105 8.24 31.72 -1.34
CA ALA A 105 6.86 31.28 -1.23
C ALA A 105 6.40 31.12 0.22
N THR A 106 7.30 30.69 1.12
CA THR A 106 7.02 30.60 2.56
C THR A 106 6.79 31.96 3.18
N GLU A 107 7.66 32.94 2.85
CA GLU A 107 7.49 34.33 3.32
C GLU A 107 6.16 34.92 2.81
N GLU A 108 5.83 34.71 1.55
CA GLU A 108 4.59 35.21 0.97
C GLU A 108 3.36 34.66 1.70
N ARG A 109 3.31 33.35 1.98
CA ARG A 109 2.25 32.76 2.81
C ARG A 109 2.19 33.36 4.21
N ALA A 110 3.35 33.53 4.85
CA ALA A 110 3.43 34.15 6.17
C ALA A 110 2.97 35.61 6.14
N PHE A 111 3.26 36.33 5.06
CA PHE A 111 2.81 37.71 4.87
C PHE A 111 1.30 37.82 4.65
N GLU A 112 0.71 36.86 3.92
CA GLU A 112 -0.73 36.83 3.68
C GLU A 112 -1.52 36.35 4.91
N ALA A 113 -0.88 35.54 5.78
CA ALA A 113 -1.49 35.01 6.99
C ALA A 113 -2.09 36.11 7.86
N GLY A 114 -3.35 35.94 8.27
CA GLY A 114 -4.10 36.89 9.06
C GLY A 114 -4.62 38.13 8.28
N ARG A 115 -4.35 38.22 6.98
CA ARG A 115 -4.84 39.34 6.13
C ARG A 115 -6.12 38.99 5.38
N GLU A 116 -6.61 37.77 5.48
CA GLU A 116 -7.77 37.26 4.76
C GLU A 116 -9.08 37.95 5.17
N SER A 117 -9.19 38.48 6.41
CA SER A 117 -10.35 39.18 6.88
C SER A 117 -10.02 40.48 7.65
N LEU A 118 -10.95 41.43 7.67
CA LEU A 118 -10.82 42.64 8.47
C LEU A 118 -10.75 42.34 9.98
N VAL A 119 -11.47 41.30 10.42
CA VAL A 119 -11.52 40.92 11.83
C VAL A 119 -10.16 40.34 12.27
N SER A 120 -9.54 39.49 11.44
CA SER A 120 -8.20 38.94 11.71
C SER A 120 -7.14 40.03 11.77
N ARG A 121 -7.21 41.02 10.84
CA ARG A 121 -6.27 42.17 10.84
C ARG A 121 -6.42 43.05 12.09
N LEU A 122 -7.64 43.35 12.49
CA LEU A 122 -7.89 44.14 13.71
C LEU A 122 -7.45 43.35 14.95
N GLY A 123 -7.70 42.06 15.01
CA GLY A 123 -7.28 41.19 16.10
C GLY A 123 -5.75 41.15 16.27
N ALA A 124 -5.00 40.94 15.19
CA ALA A 124 -3.54 40.91 15.19
C ALA A 124 -2.91 42.25 15.59
N VAL A 125 -3.55 43.40 15.22
CA VAL A 125 -3.08 44.74 15.56
C VAL A 125 -3.47 45.14 16.98
N ALA A 126 -4.68 44.80 17.43
CA ALA A 126 -5.21 45.22 18.73
C ALA A 126 -4.77 44.31 19.89
N ALA A 127 -4.62 43.00 19.64
CA ALA A 127 -4.28 42.01 20.66
C ALA A 127 -3.16 41.09 20.19
N PRO A 128 -1.96 41.58 19.93
CA PRO A 128 -0.85 40.83 19.33
C PRO A 128 -0.38 39.65 20.19
N PHE A 129 -0.69 39.63 21.49
CA PHE A 129 -0.33 38.53 22.40
C PHE A 129 -1.33 37.37 22.41
N VAL A 130 -2.48 37.53 21.80
CA VAL A 130 -3.56 36.52 21.76
C VAL A 130 -3.67 35.88 20.36
N TYR A 131 -3.16 36.57 19.34
CA TYR A 131 -3.19 36.08 17.98
C TYR A 131 -1.94 35.25 17.68
N GLU A 132 -2.13 33.92 17.55
CA GLU A 132 -1.09 33.00 17.09
C GLU A 132 -1.61 32.29 15.84
N GLN A 133 -0.84 32.34 14.78
CA GLN A 133 -1.13 31.62 13.55
C GLN A 133 0.16 30.91 13.11
N ASP A 134 0.14 29.58 13.11
CA ASP A 134 1.23 28.79 12.57
C ASP A 134 0.98 28.51 11.08
N VAL A 135 1.97 28.83 10.26
CA VAL A 135 1.94 28.71 8.80
C VAL A 135 2.90 27.60 8.41
N GLU A 136 2.44 26.69 7.59
CA GLU A 136 3.29 25.64 7.06
C GLU A 136 4.30 26.19 6.04
N PRO A 137 5.60 25.82 6.15
CA PRO A 137 6.60 26.22 5.18
C PRO A 137 6.35 25.58 3.82
N VAL A 138 6.67 26.27 2.74
CA VAL A 138 6.59 25.74 1.39
C VAL A 138 7.84 24.92 1.10
N LEU A 139 7.67 23.63 0.99
CA LEU A 139 8.75 22.69 0.67
C LEU A 139 8.53 22.10 -0.72
N ARG A 140 9.54 22.12 -1.55
CA ARG A 140 9.52 21.46 -2.87
C ARG A 140 10.16 20.08 -2.77
N LEU A 141 9.36 19.04 -3.01
CA LEU A 141 9.81 17.66 -3.00
C LEU A 141 10.70 17.38 -4.22
N GLN A 142 11.84 16.71 -3.98
CA GLN A 142 12.76 16.25 -5.02
C GLN A 142 12.45 14.80 -5.40
N PRO A 143 11.92 14.50 -6.61
CA PRO A 143 11.43 13.16 -6.96
C PRO A 143 12.50 12.07 -6.94
N ALA A 144 13.74 12.39 -7.31
CA ALA A 144 14.84 11.43 -7.30
C ALA A 144 15.14 10.93 -5.88
N GLU A 145 15.28 11.85 -4.92
CA GLU A 145 15.58 11.53 -3.53
C GLU A 145 14.40 10.81 -2.83
N ARG A 146 13.15 11.19 -3.16
CA ARG A 146 11.97 10.42 -2.74
C ARG A 146 12.09 8.95 -3.13
N SER A 147 12.51 8.67 -4.35
CA SER A 147 12.69 7.31 -4.86
C SER A 147 13.80 6.57 -4.13
N ASP A 148 14.88 7.27 -3.75
CA ASP A 148 16.02 6.71 -3.03
C ASP A 148 15.67 6.35 -1.58
N VAL A 149 14.93 7.22 -0.90
CA VAL A 149 14.38 6.94 0.43
C VAL A 149 13.46 5.72 0.37
N GLY A 150 12.55 5.65 -0.60
CA GLY A 150 11.67 4.51 -0.78
C GLY A 150 12.44 3.20 -1.07
N ARG A 151 13.55 3.25 -1.82
CA ARG A 151 14.42 2.07 -2.02
C ARG A 151 15.12 1.64 -0.73
N THR A 152 15.56 2.58 0.07
CA THR A 152 16.23 2.30 1.35
C THR A 152 15.25 1.66 2.33
N LEU A 153 14.05 2.20 2.47
CA LEU A 153 13.00 1.62 3.30
C LEU A 153 12.67 0.18 2.89
N ARG A 154 12.50 -0.09 1.58
CA ARG A 154 12.24 -1.46 1.08
C ARG A 154 13.37 -2.46 1.35
N LYS A 155 14.61 -2.01 1.55
CA LYS A 155 15.73 -2.89 1.94
C LYS A 155 15.73 -3.24 3.42
N LEU A 156 15.14 -2.38 4.25
CA LEU A 156 15.06 -2.53 5.71
C LEU A 156 13.73 -3.15 6.16
N THR A 157 12.81 -3.43 5.23
CA THR A 157 11.56 -4.13 5.49
C THR A 157 11.69 -5.60 5.11
N LEU A 158 11.03 -6.46 5.85
CA LEU A 158 11.00 -7.89 5.62
C LEU A 158 9.96 -8.24 4.55
N ARG A 159 10.33 -9.11 3.60
CA ARG A 159 9.35 -9.67 2.67
C ARG A 159 8.58 -10.79 3.35
N PRO A 160 7.27 -10.88 3.15
CA PRO A 160 6.51 -12.01 3.64
C PRO A 160 7.00 -13.29 2.96
N VAL A 161 7.00 -14.37 3.70
CA VAL A 161 7.35 -15.71 3.20
C VAL A 161 6.12 -16.59 3.35
N ASP A 162 5.67 -17.17 2.25
CA ASP A 162 4.52 -18.05 2.22
C ASP A 162 4.78 -19.36 2.94
N ALA A 163 3.75 -19.88 3.58
CA ALA A 163 3.79 -21.23 4.13
C ALA A 163 3.92 -22.27 3.02
N GLN A 164 4.59 -23.36 3.31
CA GLN A 164 4.77 -24.48 2.39
C GLN A 164 4.34 -25.77 3.05
N ALA A 165 3.75 -26.67 2.27
CA ALA A 165 3.48 -28.02 2.67
C ALA A 165 4.22 -29.00 1.75
N ARG A 166 4.73 -30.10 2.30
CA ARG A 166 5.33 -31.19 1.56
C ARG A 166 5.08 -32.51 2.26
N LEU A 167 5.22 -33.61 1.54
CA LEU A 167 5.22 -34.93 2.13
C LEU A 167 6.65 -35.44 2.26
N GLU A 168 7.02 -35.89 3.43
CA GLU A 168 8.23 -36.65 3.68
C GLU A 168 7.85 -38.14 3.93
N GLY A 169 7.96 -38.91 2.87
CA GLY A 169 7.38 -40.27 2.86
C GLY A 169 5.84 -40.20 2.84
N LEU A 170 5.21 -40.56 3.95
CA LEU A 170 3.76 -40.51 4.13
C LEU A 170 3.31 -39.41 5.13
N GLU A 171 4.27 -38.74 5.73
CA GLU A 171 3.99 -37.70 6.74
C GLU A 171 4.02 -36.32 6.12
N PRO A 172 3.01 -35.50 6.39
CA PRO A 172 3.01 -34.10 5.94
C PRO A 172 3.89 -33.25 6.85
N VAL A 173 4.74 -32.42 6.23
CA VAL A 173 5.57 -31.42 6.89
C VAL A 173 5.14 -30.04 6.42
N VAL A 174 4.85 -29.17 7.38
CA VAL A 174 4.48 -27.77 7.11
C VAL A 174 5.62 -26.87 7.54
N VAL A 175 6.04 -25.98 6.63
CA VAL A 175 6.91 -24.85 6.94
C VAL A 175 6.00 -23.65 7.18
N PRO A 176 6.00 -23.04 8.38
CA PRO A 176 5.08 -21.94 8.67
C PRO A 176 5.38 -20.69 7.85
N ALA A 177 4.34 -19.92 7.59
CA ALA A 177 4.46 -18.60 6.99
C ALA A 177 5.21 -17.65 7.92
N ARG A 178 5.84 -16.64 7.33
CA ARG A 178 6.39 -15.50 8.07
C ARG A 178 5.80 -14.23 7.51
N GLU A 179 5.25 -13.41 8.40
CA GLU A 179 4.78 -12.10 8.01
C GLU A 179 5.95 -11.21 7.56
N GLY A 180 5.68 -10.39 6.60
CA GLY A 180 6.57 -9.33 6.17
C GLY A 180 6.29 -8.03 6.91
N THR A 181 7.08 -7.02 6.61
CA THR A 181 6.88 -5.65 7.11
C THR A 181 6.97 -4.66 5.96
N THR A 182 6.20 -3.59 6.02
CA THR A 182 6.28 -2.48 5.08
C THR A 182 6.23 -1.15 5.81
N VAL A 183 6.73 -0.11 5.16
CA VAL A 183 6.59 1.28 5.60
C VAL A 183 5.94 2.04 4.47
N GLU A 184 4.81 2.66 4.74
CA GLU A 184 4.16 3.54 3.77
C GLU A 184 4.99 4.81 3.56
N LEU A 185 5.36 5.07 2.30
CA LEU A 185 6.32 6.13 1.97
C LEU A 185 5.78 7.52 2.26
N ASP A 186 4.51 7.82 1.93
CA ASP A 186 3.97 9.16 2.09
C ASP A 186 3.75 9.56 3.55
N PRO A 187 3.15 8.73 4.43
CA PRO A 187 3.10 8.98 5.87
C PRO A 187 4.51 9.08 6.50
N PHE A 188 5.45 8.25 6.05
CA PHE A 188 6.82 8.33 6.52
C PHE A 188 7.47 9.66 6.15
N LEU A 189 7.31 10.13 4.91
CA LEU A 189 7.85 11.42 4.47
C LEU A 189 7.23 12.58 5.25
N ALA A 190 5.92 12.55 5.53
CA ALA A 190 5.27 13.55 6.38
C ALA A 190 5.87 13.57 7.80
N SER A 191 6.09 12.40 8.40
CA SER A 191 6.73 12.28 9.72
C SER A 191 8.18 12.76 9.70
N LEU A 192 8.94 12.45 8.65
CA LEU A 192 10.32 12.92 8.47
C LEU A 192 10.37 14.45 8.30
N GLN A 193 9.44 15.03 7.56
CA GLN A 193 9.29 16.48 7.42
C GLN A 193 9.02 17.14 8.77
N ALA A 194 8.05 16.62 9.53
CA ALA A 194 7.71 17.13 10.85
C ALA A 194 8.89 17.03 11.83
N ALA A 195 9.59 15.90 11.83
CA ALA A 195 10.79 15.70 12.65
C ALA A 195 11.91 16.71 12.30
N ALA A 196 12.17 16.91 11.02
CA ALA A 196 13.19 17.86 10.56
C ALA A 196 12.85 19.31 10.92
N LEU A 197 11.62 19.75 10.67
CA LEU A 197 11.17 21.10 11.03
C LEU A 197 11.14 21.33 12.54
N GLY A 198 10.79 20.28 13.31
CA GLY A 198 10.83 20.29 14.78
C GLY A 198 12.24 20.17 15.37
N GLY A 199 13.28 19.97 14.56
CA GLY A 199 14.66 19.79 15.02
C GLY A 199 14.91 18.47 15.74
N GLN A 200 14.11 17.45 15.46
CA GLN A 200 14.25 16.11 16.03
C GLN A 200 15.36 15.34 15.28
N GLY A 201 16.36 14.86 15.99
CA GLY A 201 17.45 14.09 15.40
C GLY A 201 17.16 12.59 15.21
N ARG A 202 16.01 12.10 15.67
CA ARG A 202 15.58 10.69 15.59
C ARG A 202 14.12 10.58 15.19
N LEU A 203 13.81 9.56 14.40
CA LEU A 203 12.46 9.23 13.96
C LEU A 203 12.31 7.72 13.95
N ALA A 204 11.32 7.19 14.66
CA ALA A 204 10.89 5.81 14.49
C ALA A 204 9.88 5.73 13.34
N ALA A 205 10.15 4.91 12.32
CA ALA A 205 9.22 4.69 11.23
C ALA A 205 8.10 3.75 11.69
N THR A 206 6.86 4.10 11.38
CA THR A 206 5.72 3.21 11.61
C THR A 206 5.80 2.06 10.62
N VAL A 207 5.89 0.84 11.14
CA VAL A 207 5.98 -0.39 10.38
C VAL A 207 4.64 -1.09 10.40
N GLU A 208 4.15 -1.47 9.22
CA GLU A 208 2.93 -2.25 9.06
C GLU A 208 3.27 -3.71 8.76
N SER A 209 2.51 -4.65 9.35
CA SER A 209 2.63 -6.06 9.04
C SER A 209 1.99 -6.37 7.70
N VAL A 210 2.68 -7.14 6.86
CA VAL A 210 2.19 -7.65 5.58
C VAL A 210 2.03 -9.16 5.71
N PRO A 211 0.80 -9.68 5.66
CA PRO A 211 0.58 -11.11 5.75
C PRO A 211 1.18 -11.85 4.54
N ALA A 212 1.59 -13.07 4.74
CA ALA A 212 1.97 -13.98 3.66
C ALA A 212 0.74 -14.29 2.78
N ALA A 213 0.98 -14.54 1.49
CA ALA A 213 -0.12 -14.87 0.57
C ALA A 213 -0.70 -16.26 0.87
N ILE A 214 0.14 -17.20 1.36
CA ILE A 214 -0.29 -18.50 1.87
C ILE A 214 -0.01 -18.54 3.36
N THR A 215 -1.06 -18.67 4.14
CA THR A 215 -0.98 -18.72 5.61
C THR A 215 -0.57 -20.10 6.11
N THR A 216 -0.07 -20.17 7.34
CA THR A 216 0.25 -21.45 7.98
C THR A 216 -0.98 -22.35 8.08
N ALA A 217 -2.14 -21.79 8.38
CA ALA A 217 -3.39 -22.52 8.49
C ALA A 217 -3.81 -23.19 7.17
N GLU A 218 -3.65 -22.49 6.03
CA GLU A 218 -3.92 -23.05 4.71
C GLU A 218 -2.96 -24.19 4.35
N ALA A 219 -1.67 -24.03 4.69
CA ALA A 219 -0.69 -25.10 4.48
C ALA A 219 -0.97 -26.33 5.37
N GLU A 220 -1.40 -26.13 6.60
CA GLU A 220 -1.83 -27.21 7.50
C GLU A 220 -3.09 -27.90 6.98
N GLU A 221 -4.04 -27.18 6.40
CA GLU A 221 -5.22 -27.77 5.78
C GLU A 221 -4.86 -28.60 4.55
N ALA A 222 -4.04 -28.06 3.66
CA ALA A 222 -3.52 -28.80 2.51
C ALA A 222 -2.75 -30.06 2.95
N ALA A 223 -1.96 -29.96 4.01
CA ALA A 223 -1.23 -31.07 4.61
C ALA A 223 -2.17 -32.15 5.14
N ARG A 224 -3.25 -31.75 5.84
CA ARG A 224 -4.29 -32.70 6.30
C ARG A 224 -5.01 -33.40 5.15
N LEU A 225 -5.33 -32.67 4.08
CA LEU A 225 -5.93 -33.25 2.87
C LEU A 225 -4.97 -34.27 2.23
N ALA A 226 -3.71 -33.92 2.08
CA ALA A 226 -2.69 -34.83 1.56
C ALA A 226 -2.55 -36.10 2.43
N GLN A 227 -2.54 -35.93 3.75
CA GLN A 227 -2.52 -37.04 4.71
C GLN A 227 -3.74 -37.95 4.52
N SER A 228 -4.93 -37.41 4.34
CA SER A 228 -6.14 -38.20 4.09
C SER A 228 -6.04 -39.03 2.82
N ILE A 229 -5.38 -38.49 1.79
CA ILE A 229 -5.19 -39.21 0.51
C ILE A 229 -4.22 -40.37 0.68
N VAL A 230 -3.14 -40.21 1.44
CA VAL A 230 -2.07 -41.23 1.57
C VAL A 230 -2.28 -42.23 2.71
N VAL A 231 -3.29 -42.05 3.56
CA VAL A 231 -3.48 -42.92 4.74
C VAL A 231 -3.80 -44.38 4.37
N ALA A 232 -4.45 -44.61 3.23
CA ALA A 232 -4.81 -45.96 2.80
C ALA A 232 -4.84 -46.06 1.25
N PRO A 233 -4.77 -47.28 0.68
CA PRO A 233 -4.77 -47.48 -0.75
C PRO A 233 -6.09 -47.07 -1.40
N VAL A 234 -6.05 -46.60 -2.66
CA VAL A 234 -7.19 -46.31 -3.51
C VAL A 234 -7.35 -47.42 -4.53
N ASN A 235 -8.51 -48.12 -4.53
CA ASN A 235 -8.82 -49.14 -5.51
C ASN A 235 -9.27 -48.51 -6.83
N VAL A 236 -8.70 -48.96 -7.94
CA VAL A 236 -9.08 -48.47 -9.28
C VAL A 236 -10.00 -49.46 -9.97
N ARG A 237 -11.16 -48.98 -10.47
CA ARG A 237 -12.11 -49.75 -11.23
C ARG A 237 -12.34 -49.18 -12.60
N PHE A 238 -12.54 -50.07 -13.58
CA PHE A 238 -13.08 -49.73 -14.88
C PHE A 238 -14.46 -50.39 -15.01
N LYS A 239 -15.52 -49.60 -15.14
CA LYS A 239 -16.89 -50.05 -14.99
C LYS A 239 -17.10 -50.72 -13.63
N ARG A 240 -17.38 -52.03 -13.60
CA ARG A 240 -17.57 -52.86 -12.37
C ARG A 240 -16.36 -53.70 -12.00
N GLU A 241 -15.35 -53.78 -12.86
CA GLU A 241 -14.16 -54.60 -12.70
C GLU A 241 -13.05 -53.84 -12.00
N ARG A 242 -12.41 -54.46 -11.00
CA ARG A 242 -11.21 -53.90 -10.36
C ARG A 242 -10.02 -54.13 -11.31
N VAL A 243 -9.34 -53.07 -11.70
CA VAL A 243 -8.18 -53.14 -12.62
C VAL A 243 -6.86 -52.91 -11.92
N GLY A 244 -6.86 -52.42 -10.67
CA GLY A 244 -5.64 -52.20 -9.90
C GLY A 244 -5.87 -51.48 -8.56
N GLY A 245 -4.81 -51.00 -7.95
CA GLY A 245 -4.83 -50.18 -6.74
C GLY A 245 -3.61 -49.30 -6.65
N LEU A 246 -3.80 -48.08 -6.14
CA LEU A 246 -2.75 -47.12 -5.87
C LEU A 246 -2.38 -47.22 -4.38
N GLN A 247 -1.16 -47.67 -4.13
CA GLN A 247 -0.63 -47.80 -2.76
C GLN A 247 -0.30 -46.43 -2.16
N PRO A 248 -0.32 -46.25 -0.83
CA PRO A 248 0.00 -45.01 -0.16
C PRO A 248 1.29 -44.32 -0.62
N ARG A 249 2.38 -45.07 -0.75
CA ARG A 249 3.66 -44.53 -1.22
C ARG A 249 3.58 -43.96 -2.62
N LEU A 250 2.87 -44.65 -3.52
CA LEU A 250 2.68 -44.21 -4.88
C LEU A 250 1.79 -42.95 -4.94
N LEU A 251 0.74 -42.88 -4.09
CA LEU A 251 -0.08 -41.68 -3.95
C LEU A 251 0.73 -40.50 -3.47
N ALA A 252 1.62 -40.69 -2.48
CA ALA A 252 2.50 -39.65 -1.97
C ALA A 252 3.46 -39.10 -3.04
N GLU A 253 4.01 -39.98 -3.90
CA GLU A 253 4.86 -39.56 -5.02
C GLU A 253 4.11 -38.73 -6.07
N LEU A 254 2.79 -38.94 -6.19
CA LEU A 254 1.93 -38.24 -7.14
C LEU A 254 1.39 -36.93 -6.61
N ILE A 255 1.32 -36.71 -5.30
CA ILE A 255 0.82 -35.49 -4.70
C ILE A 255 1.72 -34.31 -5.04
N ARG A 256 1.09 -33.17 -5.39
CA ARG A 256 1.71 -31.87 -5.59
C ARG A 256 0.91 -30.83 -4.81
N PHE A 257 1.62 -29.93 -4.17
CA PHE A 257 1.06 -28.74 -3.56
C PHE A 257 1.27 -27.58 -4.55
N GLU A 258 0.20 -27.02 -5.03
CA GLU A 258 0.22 -25.95 -6.03
C GLU A 258 -0.51 -24.73 -5.50
N VAL A 259 0.08 -23.54 -5.68
CA VAL A 259 -0.59 -22.29 -5.37
C VAL A 259 -1.59 -21.97 -6.49
N GLY A 260 -2.86 -21.94 -6.14
CA GLY A 260 -3.95 -21.61 -7.07
C GLY A 260 -4.92 -20.64 -6.43
N ASN A 261 -5.26 -19.53 -7.13
CA ASN A 261 -6.23 -18.53 -6.66
C ASN A 261 -6.02 -18.00 -5.22
N GLY A 262 -4.74 -17.93 -4.79
CA GLY A 262 -4.40 -17.44 -3.45
C GLY A 262 -4.56 -18.49 -2.33
N SER A 263 -4.71 -19.76 -2.65
CA SER A 263 -4.75 -20.88 -1.71
C SER A 263 -3.74 -21.97 -2.08
N LEU A 264 -3.43 -22.85 -1.15
CA LEU A 264 -2.56 -23.99 -1.38
C LEU A 264 -3.40 -25.24 -1.67
N ASP A 265 -3.50 -25.60 -2.96
CA ASP A 265 -4.29 -26.73 -3.44
C ASP A 265 -3.46 -28.02 -3.44
N VAL A 266 -4.11 -29.14 -3.08
CA VAL A 266 -3.55 -30.50 -3.22
C VAL A 266 -3.99 -31.09 -4.55
N ARG A 267 -3.05 -31.43 -5.42
CA ARG A 267 -3.30 -32.03 -6.72
C ARG A 267 -2.48 -33.29 -6.94
N LEU A 268 -2.85 -34.08 -7.93
CA LEU A 268 -2.05 -35.21 -8.36
C LEU A 268 -1.31 -34.88 -9.65
N ASP A 269 -0.05 -35.26 -9.74
CA ASP A 269 0.73 -35.19 -11.00
C ASP A 269 0.05 -36.01 -12.10
N ARG A 270 -0.55 -35.30 -13.06
CA ARG A 270 -1.32 -35.93 -14.16
C ARG A 270 -0.45 -36.87 -15.00
N LYS A 271 0.80 -36.49 -15.31
CA LYS A 271 1.72 -37.33 -16.10
C LYS A 271 2.15 -38.57 -15.34
N GLY A 272 2.44 -38.41 -14.05
CA GLY A 272 2.75 -39.50 -13.15
C GLY A 272 1.57 -40.47 -13.02
N LEU A 273 0.35 -39.92 -12.79
CA LEU A 273 -0.85 -40.72 -12.67
C LEU A 273 -1.19 -41.46 -13.96
N GLU A 274 -1.04 -40.86 -15.14
CA GLU A 274 -1.24 -41.51 -16.44
C GLU A 274 -0.25 -42.70 -16.59
N ARG A 275 1.01 -42.48 -16.27
CA ARG A 275 2.06 -43.49 -16.35
C ARG A 275 1.75 -44.75 -15.50
N VAL A 276 1.08 -44.52 -14.37
CA VAL A 276 0.70 -45.61 -13.45
C VAL A 276 -0.64 -46.24 -13.90
N LEU A 277 -1.63 -45.49 -14.32
CA LEU A 277 -2.97 -45.99 -14.64
C LEU A 277 -3.06 -46.59 -16.06
N ALA A 278 -2.29 -46.11 -17.04
CA ALA A 278 -2.37 -46.58 -18.42
C ALA A 278 -2.08 -48.09 -18.55
N PRO A 279 -1.06 -48.67 -17.87
CA PRO A 279 -0.84 -50.15 -17.87
C PRO A 279 -2.03 -50.91 -17.29
N MET A 280 -2.68 -50.41 -16.23
CA MET A 280 -3.81 -51.09 -15.58
C MET A 280 -5.02 -51.25 -16.50
N VAL A 281 -5.21 -50.32 -17.43
CA VAL A 281 -6.32 -50.33 -18.38
C VAL A 281 -5.93 -50.71 -19.80
N LYS A 282 -4.66 -51.06 -20.04
CA LYS A 282 -4.12 -51.39 -21.38
C LYS A 282 -4.95 -52.42 -22.13
N ALA A 283 -5.37 -53.48 -21.46
CA ALA A 283 -6.23 -54.52 -22.05
C ALA A 283 -7.65 -54.03 -22.46
N LYS A 284 -8.05 -52.85 -21.99
CA LYS A 284 -9.35 -52.25 -22.28
C LYS A 284 -9.25 -51.13 -23.32
N THR A 285 -8.04 -50.65 -23.65
CA THR A 285 -7.79 -49.64 -24.67
C THR A 285 -7.62 -50.26 -26.05
N ARG A 286 -7.87 -49.48 -27.08
CA ARG A 286 -7.65 -49.85 -28.47
C ARG A 286 -6.82 -48.80 -29.16
N GLN A 287 -5.85 -49.22 -29.94
CA GLN A 287 -5.09 -48.29 -30.78
C GLN A 287 -6.03 -47.77 -31.92
N PRO A 288 -5.87 -46.49 -32.31
CA PRO A 288 -6.55 -46.02 -33.50
C PRO A 288 -5.95 -46.68 -34.74
N VAL A 289 -6.75 -46.79 -35.77
CA VAL A 289 -6.30 -47.28 -37.08
C VAL A 289 -6.54 -46.14 -38.08
N ASP A 290 -5.51 -45.75 -38.77
CA ASP A 290 -5.59 -44.69 -39.77
C ASP A 290 -6.37 -45.13 -41.03
N ALA A 291 -6.92 -44.14 -41.73
CA ALA A 291 -7.44 -44.39 -43.04
C ALA A 291 -6.33 -44.85 -43.98
N ASP A 292 -6.63 -45.75 -44.88
CA ASP A 292 -5.68 -46.31 -45.85
C ASP A 292 -6.33 -46.39 -47.27
N PHE A 293 -5.51 -46.49 -48.27
CA PHE A 293 -5.96 -46.66 -49.66
C PHE A 293 -5.65 -48.08 -50.10
N ARG A 294 -6.69 -48.82 -50.54
CA ARG A 294 -6.52 -50.14 -51.13
C ARG A 294 -6.88 -50.14 -52.61
N VAL A 295 -5.92 -50.56 -53.41
CA VAL A 295 -6.18 -50.77 -54.85
C VAL A 295 -6.83 -52.12 -55.08
N VAL A 296 -8.01 -52.10 -55.72
CA VAL A 296 -8.73 -53.31 -56.15
C VAL A 296 -8.97 -53.22 -57.66
N GLY A 297 -8.18 -53.93 -58.42
CA GLY A 297 -8.13 -53.82 -59.86
C GLY A 297 -7.63 -52.44 -60.29
N THR A 298 -8.40 -51.68 -61.05
CA THR A 298 -8.12 -50.32 -61.51
C THR A 298 -8.72 -49.22 -60.60
N ARG A 299 -9.34 -49.61 -59.47
CA ARG A 299 -10.07 -48.67 -58.60
C ARG A 299 -9.37 -48.58 -57.24
N VAL A 300 -9.24 -47.33 -56.74
CA VAL A 300 -8.78 -47.06 -55.38
C VAL A 300 -10.01 -47.01 -54.45
N ARG A 301 -9.95 -47.75 -53.38
CA ARG A 301 -10.94 -47.68 -52.29
C ARG A 301 -10.32 -47.13 -51.04
N VAL A 302 -11.01 -46.20 -50.36
CA VAL A 302 -10.62 -45.71 -49.05
C VAL A 302 -11.04 -46.73 -48.02
N VAL A 303 -10.08 -47.17 -47.18
CA VAL A 303 -10.34 -47.93 -45.98
C VAL A 303 -10.54 -46.91 -44.83
N SER A 304 -11.74 -46.93 -44.23
CA SER A 304 -12.11 -45.94 -43.21
C SER A 304 -11.27 -46.09 -41.95
N ALA A 305 -10.80 -44.93 -41.43
CA ALA A 305 -10.15 -44.82 -40.13
C ALA A 305 -11.05 -45.36 -39.02
N ARG A 306 -10.47 -45.96 -38.02
CA ARG A 306 -11.16 -46.39 -36.81
C ARG A 306 -10.58 -45.70 -35.57
N PRO A 307 -11.41 -45.00 -34.81
CA PRO A 307 -10.94 -44.36 -33.60
C PRO A 307 -10.51 -45.40 -32.55
N GLY A 308 -9.43 -45.11 -31.88
CA GLY A 308 -8.97 -45.83 -30.71
C GLY A 308 -9.69 -45.38 -29.43
N THR A 309 -9.23 -45.92 -28.31
CA THR A 309 -9.65 -45.48 -26.97
C THR A 309 -8.45 -45.39 -26.08
N THR A 310 -8.38 -44.33 -25.28
CA THR A 310 -7.34 -44.09 -24.29
C THR A 310 -7.92 -43.71 -22.95
N LEU A 311 -7.09 -43.70 -21.88
CA LEU A 311 -7.52 -43.26 -20.55
C LEU A 311 -7.93 -41.78 -20.58
N ALA A 312 -9.10 -41.47 -20.03
CA ALA A 312 -9.54 -40.09 -19.79
C ALA A 312 -8.84 -39.55 -18.53
N ILE A 313 -7.60 -39.06 -18.70
CA ILE A 313 -6.72 -38.75 -17.55
C ILE A 313 -7.29 -37.64 -16.66
N ALA A 314 -7.94 -36.61 -17.18
CA ALA A 314 -8.56 -35.56 -16.38
C ALA A 314 -9.64 -36.14 -15.44
N SER A 315 -10.54 -36.97 -15.99
CA SER A 315 -11.57 -37.65 -15.19
C SER A 315 -10.99 -38.68 -14.22
N ALA A 316 -9.89 -39.33 -14.59
CA ALA A 316 -9.21 -40.27 -13.69
C ALA A 316 -8.53 -39.53 -12.52
N HIS A 317 -7.90 -38.38 -12.79
CA HIS A 317 -7.33 -37.51 -11.76
C HIS A 317 -8.38 -37.14 -10.71
N ASP A 318 -9.53 -36.60 -11.13
CA ASP A 318 -10.58 -36.17 -10.23
C ASP A 318 -11.20 -37.34 -9.44
N ALA A 319 -11.35 -38.51 -10.11
CA ALA A 319 -11.86 -39.71 -9.47
C ALA A 319 -10.89 -40.29 -8.41
N VAL A 320 -9.57 -40.25 -8.66
CA VAL A 320 -8.56 -40.72 -7.70
C VAL A 320 -8.47 -39.75 -6.52
N LEU A 321 -8.50 -38.44 -6.79
CA LEU A 321 -8.45 -37.42 -5.73
C LEU A 321 -9.69 -37.53 -4.82
N ALA A 322 -10.87 -37.60 -5.38
CA ALA A 322 -12.11 -37.77 -4.63
C ALA A 322 -12.11 -39.08 -3.80
N ALA A 323 -11.71 -40.20 -4.42
CA ALA A 323 -11.61 -41.49 -3.71
C ALA A 323 -10.54 -41.46 -2.60
N GLY A 324 -9.47 -40.66 -2.77
CA GLY A 324 -8.46 -40.45 -1.77
C GLY A 324 -8.94 -39.72 -0.52
N LEU A 325 -9.92 -38.85 -0.67
CA LEU A 325 -10.54 -38.08 0.43
C LEU A 325 -11.67 -38.86 1.14
N GLU A 326 -12.19 -39.93 0.52
CA GLU A 326 -13.21 -40.77 1.14
C GLU A 326 -12.66 -41.62 2.28
N PRO A 327 -13.27 -41.58 3.49
CA PRO A 327 -12.75 -42.29 4.65
C PRO A 327 -12.94 -43.83 4.56
N VAL A 328 -13.99 -44.32 3.91
CA VAL A 328 -14.39 -45.71 3.93
C VAL A 328 -14.30 -46.37 2.55
N VAL A 329 -14.96 -45.80 1.54
CA VAL A 329 -15.06 -46.38 0.20
C VAL A 329 -14.10 -45.73 -0.76
N ARG A 330 -12.84 -46.13 -0.74
CA ARG A 330 -11.73 -45.57 -1.53
C ARG A 330 -11.64 -46.21 -2.91
N VAL A 331 -12.61 -45.90 -3.77
CA VAL A 331 -12.74 -46.49 -5.12
C VAL A 331 -12.80 -45.42 -6.18
N ALA A 332 -11.76 -45.34 -7.01
CA ALA A 332 -11.69 -44.49 -8.17
C ALA A 332 -12.20 -45.24 -9.42
N THR A 333 -13.27 -44.74 -10.05
CA THR A 333 -13.80 -45.30 -11.31
C THR A 333 -13.22 -44.52 -12.49
N VAL A 334 -12.35 -45.18 -13.27
CA VAL A 334 -11.72 -44.57 -14.45
C VAL A 334 -12.55 -44.79 -15.69
N ARG A 335 -12.47 -43.90 -16.67
CA ARG A 335 -13.18 -43.92 -17.95
C ARG A 335 -12.18 -43.86 -19.09
N LEU A 336 -12.62 -44.38 -20.26
CA LEU A 336 -11.87 -44.23 -21.51
C LEU A 336 -12.52 -43.13 -22.36
N THR A 337 -11.71 -42.44 -23.12
CA THR A 337 -12.08 -41.45 -24.11
C THR A 337 -11.67 -41.90 -25.51
N LYS A 338 -12.30 -41.38 -26.54
CA LYS A 338 -11.96 -41.69 -27.94
C LYS A 338 -10.58 -41.04 -28.25
N LEU A 339 -9.74 -41.87 -28.90
CA LEU A 339 -8.48 -41.42 -29.48
C LEU A 339 -8.68 -41.35 -31.00
N ARG A 340 -8.49 -40.20 -31.58
CA ARG A 340 -8.63 -40.05 -33.04
C ARG A 340 -7.46 -40.74 -33.73
N ALA A 341 -7.70 -41.26 -34.94
CA ALA A 341 -6.67 -41.65 -35.86
C ALA A 341 -5.91 -40.42 -36.37
N ASP A 342 -4.62 -40.57 -36.62
CA ASP A 342 -3.76 -39.48 -37.11
C ASP A 342 -4.17 -39.07 -38.53
N PHE A 343 -4.57 -40.04 -39.36
CA PHE A 343 -5.14 -39.84 -40.70
C PHE A 343 -6.60 -40.30 -40.72
N THR A 344 -7.50 -39.36 -40.86
CA THR A 344 -8.95 -39.63 -40.77
C THR A 344 -9.54 -40.00 -42.14
N THR A 345 -10.69 -40.68 -42.15
CA THR A 345 -11.42 -41.00 -43.39
C THR A 345 -11.84 -39.75 -44.21
N ARG A 346 -11.93 -38.58 -43.52
CA ARG A 346 -12.26 -37.32 -44.21
C ARG A 346 -11.07 -36.74 -44.97
N GLU A 347 -9.86 -37.03 -44.50
CA GLU A 347 -8.60 -36.58 -45.08
C GLU A 347 -8.14 -37.52 -46.19
N ALA A 348 -8.63 -38.75 -46.24
CA ALA A 348 -8.44 -39.76 -47.27
C ALA A 348 -9.47 -39.60 -48.43
#